data_dac011d42d333d5f100f2e43576fe84b
#
_entry.id   dac011d42d333d5f100f2e43576fe84b
#
_cell.length_a   1.000
_cell.length_b   1.000
_cell.length_c   1.000
_cell.angle_alpha   90.00
_cell.angle_beta   90.00
_cell.angle_gamma   90.00
#
_symmetry.space_group_name_H-M   'P 1'
#
loop_
_entity.id
_entity.type
_entity.pdbx_description
1 polymer ?
#
loop_
_entity_poly.entity_id
_entity_poly.type
_entity_poly.pdbx_seq_one_letter_code
_entity_poly.pdbx_strand_id
1 'polypeptide(L)'
;MKKIRILAGLVAMLPFFTSCDNHTFEDYSWHSWAPGMVYCTNGDVVTYEKCMADGNVPEAVLFYVDKNDETSGIAYAVSLKEYEGKAFSDPDTTYFVQGTSANIVQYDGETNTTSLRYNQIASPLAKSVNPKYYVPSVAEMYRLYVARDVVNTTISKCNGDVLPINNESCWYWTSTECEDAQTDRAWRYSLYSGRFESADKHFEYPFRPIMLIRLNNAEK
;
A
#
# COMPACT_ATOMS: atom_id res chain seq x y z
N MET A 1 38.53 -79.95 31.77
CA MET A 1 37.93 -79.33 30.58
C MET A 1 36.80 -78.43 31.09
N LYS A 2 37.05 -77.09 31.11
CA LYS A 2 36.08 -76.09 31.58
C LYS A 2 35.34 -75.53 30.36
N LYS A 3 34.00 -75.65 30.34
CA LYS A 3 33.13 -75.12 29.32
C LYS A 3 32.83 -73.63 29.63
N ILE A 4 33.27 -72.73 28.79
CA ILE A 4 32.94 -71.32 28.86
C ILE A 4 31.59 -71.13 28.16
N ARG A 5 30.59 -70.61 28.89
CA ARG A 5 29.31 -70.16 28.34
C ARG A 5 29.41 -68.69 28.01
N ILE A 6 29.33 -68.37 26.71
CA ILE A 6 29.24 -66.98 26.24
C ILE A 6 27.79 -66.60 26.31
N LEU A 7 27.50 -65.55 27.10
CA LEU A 7 26.18 -64.96 27.24
C LEU A 7 26.12 -63.81 26.16
N ALA A 8 25.34 -64.00 25.10
CA ALA A 8 25.10 -62.98 24.13
C ALA A 8 24.06 -62.00 24.69
N GLY A 9 24.50 -60.82 25.04
CA GLY A 9 23.60 -59.72 25.40
C GLY A 9 22.96 -59.07 24.15
N LEU A 10 21.64 -59.17 24.06
CA LEU A 10 20.83 -58.53 23.03
C LEU A 10 20.67 -57.05 23.41
N VAL A 11 21.40 -56.16 22.74
CA VAL A 11 21.19 -54.69 22.87
C VAL A 11 20.02 -54.33 21.99
N ALA A 12 18.86 -54.06 22.59
CA ALA A 12 17.71 -53.48 21.91
C ALA A 12 18.00 -52.00 21.60
N MET A 13 18.30 -51.70 20.33
CA MET A 13 18.30 -50.32 19.83
C MET A 13 16.83 -49.85 19.71
N LEU A 14 16.43 -48.96 20.60
CA LEU A 14 15.21 -48.18 20.46
C LEU A 14 15.45 -47.10 19.35
N PRO A 15 14.63 -47.04 18.33
CA PRO A 15 14.69 -45.93 17.40
C PRO A 15 14.20 -44.66 18.09
N PHE A 16 15.11 -43.71 18.31
CA PHE A 16 14.73 -42.35 18.62
C PHE A 16 14.06 -41.76 17.36
N PHE A 17 12.72 -41.71 17.34
CA PHE A 17 12.01 -40.88 16.42
C PHE A 17 12.25 -39.44 16.91
N THR A 18 13.23 -38.76 16.33
CA THR A 18 13.27 -37.29 16.35
C THR A 18 12.13 -36.82 15.47
N SER A 19 11.00 -36.51 16.10
CA SER A 19 9.98 -35.67 15.48
C SER A 19 10.64 -34.33 15.20
N CYS A 20 11.07 -34.14 13.95
CA CYS A 20 11.31 -32.81 13.46
C CYS A 20 9.92 -32.18 13.31
N ASP A 21 9.44 -31.52 14.34
CA ASP A 21 8.41 -30.53 14.19
C ASP A 21 8.98 -29.45 13.26
N ASN A 22 8.61 -29.53 11.98
CA ASN A 22 8.76 -28.42 11.05
C ASN A 22 7.79 -27.32 11.50
N HIS A 23 8.09 -26.70 12.61
CA HIS A 23 7.56 -25.37 12.88
C HIS A 23 8.24 -24.45 11.85
N THR A 24 7.62 -24.31 10.69
CA THR A 24 7.85 -23.14 9.85
C THR A 24 7.38 -21.96 10.69
N PHE A 25 8.33 -21.26 11.30
CA PHE A 25 8.04 -19.94 11.83
C PHE A 25 7.58 -19.13 10.63
N GLU A 26 6.28 -18.86 10.55
CA GLU A 26 5.79 -17.86 9.60
C GLU A 26 6.44 -16.55 10.03
N ASP A 27 7.38 -16.08 9.22
CA ASP A 27 8.04 -14.80 9.44
C ASP A 27 7.04 -13.68 9.15
N TYR A 28 6.36 -13.22 10.20
CA TYR A 28 5.45 -12.07 10.16
C TYR A 28 6.20 -10.73 10.11
N SER A 29 7.53 -10.77 9.97
CA SER A 29 8.31 -9.55 9.82
C SER A 29 7.95 -8.85 8.49
N TRP A 30 8.13 -7.52 8.45
CA TRP A 30 7.93 -6.72 7.24
C TRP A 30 8.77 -7.21 6.04
N HIS A 31 9.81 -8.03 6.25
CA HIS A 31 10.61 -8.64 5.19
C HIS A 31 9.76 -9.58 4.31
N SER A 32 8.71 -10.18 4.85
CA SER A 32 7.77 -11.01 4.10
C SER A 32 6.72 -10.20 3.33
N TRP A 33 6.60 -8.88 3.58
CA TRP A 33 5.62 -8.05 2.91
C TRP A 33 5.87 -7.95 1.41
N ALA A 34 4.79 -8.00 0.65
CA ALA A 34 4.83 -7.93 -0.81
C ALA A 34 3.56 -7.25 -1.37
N PRO A 35 3.64 -6.67 -2.59
CA PRO A 35 2.45 -6.22 -3.28
C PRO A 35 1.41 -7.34 -3.43
N GLY A 36 0.13 -6.98 -3.22
CA GLY A 36 -1.00 -7.91 -3.21
C GLY A 36 -1.35 -8.47 -1.83
N MET A 37 -0.54 -8.26 -0.79
CA MET A 37 -0.95 -8.52 0.59
C MET A 37 -1.96 -7.47 1.05
N VAL A 38 -2.75 -7.80 2.08
CA VAL A 38 -3.75 -6.90 2.65
C VAL A 38 -3.28 -6.33 3.98
N TYR A 39 -3.60 -5.06 4.18
CA TYR A 39 -3.59 -4.44 5.50
C TYR A 39 -4.98 -4.61 6.09
N CYS A 40 -5.06 -5.20 7.27
CA CYS A 40 -6.29 -5.51 7.98
C CYS A 40 -6.63 -4.42 9.00
N THR A 41 -7.90 -4.33 9.39
CA THR A 41 -8.38 -3.31 10.37
C THR A 41 -7.73 -3.43 11.75
N ASN A 42 -7.19 -4.60 12.09
CA ASN A 42 -6.42 -4.84 13.33
C ASN A 42 -4.94 -4.39 13.25
N GLY A 43 -4.50 -3.91 12.07
CA GLY A 43 -3.12 -3.46 11.83
C GLY A 43 -2.19 -4.51 11.22
N ASP A 44 -2.63 -5.76 11.06
CA ASP A 44 -1.81 -6.81 10.46
C ASP A 44 -1.66 -6.64 8.95
N VAL A 45 -0.48 -7.01 8.44
CA VAL A 45 -0.18 -7.14 7.01
C VAL A 45 0.03 -8.61 6.69
N VAL A 46 -0.92 -9.22 6.01
CA VAL A 46 -0.96 -10.66 5.72
C VAL A 46 -1.52 -10.93 4.32
N THR A 47 -1.52 -12.18 3.87
CA THR A 47 -2.26 -12.55 2.66
C THR A 47 -3.76 -12.42 2.86
N TYR A 48 -4.53 -12.24 1.78
CA TYR A 48 -6.00 -12.20 1.86
C TYR A 48 -6.56 -13.45 2.56
N GLU A 49 -6.05 -14.62 2.20
CA GLU A 49 -6.49 -15.90 2.74
C GLU A 49 -6.25 -15.99 4.26
N LYS A 50 -5.10 -15.51 4.72
CA LYS A 50 -4.77 -15.46 6.16
C LYS A 50 -5.65 -14.46 6.90
N CYS A 51 -5.87 -13.26 6.34
CA CYS A 51 -6.76 -12.25 6.90
C CYS A 51 -8.17 -12.83 7.15
N MET A 52 -8.71 -13.55 6.15
CA MET A 52 -10.04 -14.15 6.25
C MET A 52 -10.08 -15.34 7.22
N ALA A 53 -9.03 -16.18 7.25
CA ALA A 53 -8.94 -17.31 8.16
C ALA A 53 -8.88 -16.87 9.64
N ASP A 54 -8.24 -15.73 9.91
CA ASP A 54 -8.15 -15.14 11.25
C ASP A 54 -9.41 -14.34 11.65
N GLY A 55 -10.40 -14.25 10.77
CA GLY A 55 -11.63 -13.47 11.00
C GLY A 55 -11.43 -11.96 10.94
N ASN A 56 -10.32 -11.50 10.37
CA ASN A 56 -10.01 -10.09 10.20
C ASN A 56 -10.71 -9.51 8.96
N VAL A 57 -10.73 -8.18 8.87
CA VAL A 57 -11.35 -7.44 7.77
C VAL A 57 -10.25 -6.72 6.96
N PRO A 58 -10.14 -7.01 5.65
CA PRO A 58 -9.24 -6.27 4.77
C PRO A 58 -9.65 -4.79 4.67
N GLU A 59 -8.70 -3.89 4.73
CA GLU A 59 -8.92 -2.44 4.65
C GLU A 59 -8.22 -1.80 3.44
N ALA A 60 -7.02 -2.27 3.11
CA ALA A 60 -6.24 -1.77 1.98
C ALA A 60 -5.37 -2.89 1.40
N VAL A 61 -4.86 -2.70 0.17
CA VAL A 61 -3.98 -3.66 -0.51
C VAL A 61 -2.61 -3.04 -0.73
N LEU A 62 -1.56 -3.72 -0.32
CA LEU A 62 -0.19 -3.28 -0.52
C LEU A 62 0.14 -3.26 -2.02
N PHE A 63 0.78 -2.17 -2.46
CA PHE A 63 1.29 -2.04 -3.82
C PHE A 63 2.80 -1.78 -3.91
N TYR A 64 3.41 -1.32 -2.83
CA TYR A 64 4.84 -1.09 -2.76
C TYR A 64 5.37 -1.32 -1.34
N VAL A 65 6.52 -1.97 -1.22
CA VAL A 65 7.26 -2.15 0.04
C VAL A 65 8.66 -1.61 -0.17
N ASP A 66 9.06 -0.65 0.66
CA ASP A 66 10.43 -0.15 0.64
C ASP A 66 11.32 -1.13 1.43
N LYS A 67 12.22 -1.78 0.72
CA LYS A 67 13.19 -2.73 1.27
C LYS A 67 14.59 -2.14 1.45
N ASN A 68 14.75 -0.84 1.21
CA ASN A 68 16.06 -0.19 1.31
C ASN A 68 16.43 0.17 2.75
N ASP A 69 15.45 0.24 3.65
CA ASP A 69 15.70 0.46 5.06
C ASP A 69 15.60 -0.88 5.81
N GLU A 70 16.75 -1.43 6.21
CA GLU A 70 16.81 -2.70 6.95
C GLU A 70 16.25 -2.59 8.38
N THR A 71 16.00 -1.38 8.86
CA THR A 71 15.61 -1.10 10.25
C THR A 71 14.13 -0.82 10.44
N SER A 72 13.45 -0.38 9.39
CA SER A 72 12.03 -0.02 9.44
C SER A 72 11.27 -0.55 8.21
N GLY A 73 10.19 -1.29 8.46
CA GLY A 73 9.29 -1.68 7.39
C GLY A 73 8.43 -0.49 6.97
N ILE A 74 8.56 -0.07 5.72
CA ILE A 74 7.70 0.93 5.10
C ILE A 74 6.96 0.29 3.94
N ALA A 75 5.63 0.39 3.93
CA ALA A 75 4.81 -0.06 2.84
C ALA A 75 3.73 0.96 2.50
N TYR A 76 3.32 0.94 1.24
CA TYR A 76 2.23 1.76 0.71
C TYR A 76 1.08 0.85 0.30
N ALA A 77 -0.11 1.16 0.78
CA ALA A 77 -1.31 0.40 0.48
C ALA A 77 -2.40 1.30 -0.11
N VAL A 78 -3.13 0.76 -1.09
CA VAL A 78 -4.23 1.46 -1.75
C VAL A 78 -5.56 1.07 -1.12
N SER A 79 -6.47 2.04 -0.93
CA SER A 79 -7.81 1.82 -0.39
C SER A 79 -8.61 0.84 -1.26
N LEU A 80 -9.52 0.07 -0.64
CA LEU A 80 -10.43 -0.80 -1.36
C LEU A 80 -11.49 -0.02 -2.16
N LYS A 81 -11.70 1.26 -1.84
CA LYS A 81 -12.74 2.09 -2.45
C LYS A 81 -12.13 3.21 -3.29
N GLU A 82 -12.76 3.44 -4.44
CA GLU A 82 -12.58 4.65 -5.22
C GLU A 82 -13.35 5.80 -4.58
N TYR A 83 -12.84 7.00 -4.71
CA TYR A 83 -13.53 8.20 -4.27
C TYR A 83 -14.03 8.98 -5.48
N GLU A 84 -15.24 9.52 -5.33
CA GLU A 84 -15.88 10.33 -6.36
C GLU A 84 -15.03 11.54 -6.76
N GLY A 85 -15.23 12.02 -7.98
CA GLY A 85 -14.57 13.20 -8.50
C GLY A 85 -14.73 14.43 -7.62
N LYS A 86 -13.61 15.09 -7.37
CA LYS A 86 -13.53 16.37 -6.66
C LYS A 86 -12.57 17.28 -7.39
N ALA A 87 -12.81 18.59 -7.34
CA ALA A 87 -11.86 19.57 -7.79
C ALA A 87 -10.61 19.59 -6.90
N PHE A 88 -9.45 19.78 -7.52
CA PHE A 88 -8.19 19.94 -6.79
C PHE A 88 -8.17 21.22 -5.94
N SER A 89 -8.69 22.33 -6.52
CA SER A 89 -8.83 23.61 -5.84
C SER A 89 -10.29 24.05 -5.78
N ASP A 90 -10.59 24.99 -4.88
CA ASP A 90 -11.88 25.66 -4.81
C ASP A 90 -12.21 26.32 -6.17
N PRO A 91 -13.46 26.23 -6.67
CA PRO A 91 -13.86 26.82 -7.96
C PRO A 91 -13.63 28.33 -8.08
N ASP A 92 -13.68 29.05 -7.00
CA ASP A 92 -13.59 30.52 -7.00
C ASP A 92 -12.15 31.01 -6.90
N THR A 93 -11.18 30.13 -6.54
CA THR A 93 -9.79 30.53 -6.33
C THR A 93 -8.82 29.41 -6.69
N THR A 94 -7.97 29.67 -7.68
CA THR A 94 -6.77 28.89 -7.92
C THR A 94 -5.57 29.59 -7.31
N TYR A 95 -4.71 28.87 -6.66
CA TYR A 95 -3.46 29.38 -6.13
C TYR A 95 -2.46 28.27 -5.86
N PHE A 96 -1.21 28.65 -5.76
CA PHE A 96 -0.16 27.74 -5.27
C PHE A 96 -0.36 27.47 -3.79
N VAL A 97 -0.39 26.22 -3.40
CA VAL A 97 -0.55 25.83 -1.99
C VAL A 97 0.83 25.77 -1.34
N GLN A 98 1.06 26.65 -0.38
CA GLN A 98 2.32 26.60 0.37
C GLN A 98 2.48 25.26 1.11
N GLY A 99 3.62 24.62 0.93
CA GLY A 99 3.95 23.33 1.57
C GLY A 99 3.65 22.11 0.70
N THR A 100 3.06 22.30 -0.49
CA THR A 100 3.02 21.23 -1.50
C THR A 100 4.31 21.23 -2.33
N SER A 101 4.54 20.12 -2.99
CA SER A 101 5.66 19.94 -3.92
C SER A 101 5.14 19.72 -5.33
N ALA A 102 5.86 20.26 -6.34
CA ALA A 102 5.66 19.96 -7.75
C ALA A 102 6.61 18.86 -8.27
N ASN A 103 7.38 18.25 -7.40
CA ASN A 103 8.38 17.27 -7.77
C ASN A 103 7.74 15.89 -8.05
N ILE A 104 7.70 15.52 -9.33
CA ILE A 104 7.05 14.29 -9.80
C ILE A 104 7.75 12.98 -9.39
N VAL A 105 8.95 13.04 -8.83
CA VAL A 105 9.71 11.84 -8.42
C VAL A 105 9.72 11.60 -6.91
N GLN A 106 9.11 12.50 -6.12
CA GLN A 106 9.06 12.37 -4.66
C GLN A 106 7.79 11.63 -4.19
N TYR A 107 7.97 10.89 -3.08
CA TYR A 107 6.91 10.19 -2.34
C TYR A 107 6.36 11.12 -1.25
N ASP A 108 5.71 12.17 -1.65
CA ASP A 108 5.30 13.28 -0.79
C ASP A 108 3.78 13.50 -0.72
N GLY A 109 3.02 12.51 -1.18
CA GLY A 109 1.55 12.58 -1.22
C GLY A 109 0.92 12.88 0.14
N GLU A 110 1.46 12.29 1.23
CA GLU A 110 1.00 12.55 2.61
C GLU A 110 1.19 14.02 2.99
N THR A 111 2.37 14.57 2.73
CA THR A 111 2.70 15.98 3.01
C THR A 111 1.87 16.93 2.15
N ASN A 112 1.77 16.65 0.85
CA ASN A 112 0.98 17.44 -0.09
C ASN A 112 -0.50 17.46 0.33
N THR A 113 -1.09 16.29 0.61
CA THR A 113 -2.49 16.19 1.05
C THR A 113 -2.73 16.95 2.35
N THR A 114 -1.79 16.89 3.30
CA THR A 114 -1.87 17.64 4.55
C THR A 114 -1.85 19.14 4.29
N SER A 115 -0.92 19.61 3.47
CA SER A 115 -0.83 21.04 3.09
C SER A 115 -2.10 21.52 2.38
N LEU A 116 -2.61 20.72 1.43
CA LEU A 116 -3.87 21.00 0.72
C LEU A 116 -5.10 21.04 1.64
N ARG A 117 -5.12 20.21 2.68
CA ARG A 117 -6.25 20.10 3.62
C ARG A 117 -6.32 21.26 4.60
N TYR A 118 -5.17 21.70 5.11
CA TYR A 118 -5.09 22.68 6.19
C TYR A 118 -4.75 24.09 5.75
N ASN A 119 -4.63 24.34 4.45
CA ASN A 119 -4.47 25.69 3.94
C ASN A 119 -5.75 26.52 4.17
N GLN A 120 -5.64 27.84 4.17
CA GLN A 120 -6.76 28.78 4.39
C GLN A 120 -7.90 28.53 3.40
N ILE A 121 -7.57 28.21 2.15
CA ILE A 121 -8.54 27.78 1.14
C ILE A 121 -8.30 26.30 0.90
N ALA A 122 -8.98 25.49 1.65
CA ALA A 122 -8.73 24.05 1.62
C ALA A 122 -9.27 23.41 0.34
N SER A 123 -8.47 22.56 -0.26
CA SER A 123 -8.79 21.75 -1.42
C SER A 123 -10.03 20.85 -1.18
N PRO A 124 -11.07 20.89 -2.03
CA PRO A 124 -12.19 19.94 -1.95
C PRO A 124 -11.71 18.49 -2.03
N LEU A 125 -10.73 18.21 -2.90
CA LEU A 125 -10.07 16.89 -3.02
C LEU A 125 -9.51 16.43 -1.68
N ALA A 126 -8.62 17.21 -1.07
CA ALA A 126 -7.94 16.82 0.17
C ALA A 126 -8.87 16.76 1.38
N LYS A 127 -9.92 17.60 1.44
CA LYS A 127 -10.95 17.56 2.49
C LYS A 127 -11.81 16.30 2.45
N SER A 128 -12.04 15.73 1.28
CA SER A 128 -12.88 14.55 1.12
C SER A 128 -12.19 13.24 1.55
N VAL A 129 -10.87 13.24 1.69
CA VAL A 129 -10.10 12.05 2.08
C VAL A 129 -10.19 11.80 3.58
N ASN A 130 -10.49 10.57 3.97
CA ASN A 130 -10.39 10.14 5.37
C ASN A 130 -8.95 10.39 5.89
N PRO A 131 -8.77 10.95 7.11
CA PRO A 131 -7.45 11.28 7.67
C PRO A 131 -6.44 10.13 7.72
N LYS A 132 -6.91 8.89 7.71
CA LYS A 132 -6.05 7.69 7.65
C LYS A 132 -5.36 7.52 6.28
N TYR A 133 -5.91 8.16 5.26
CA TYR A 133 -5.46 8.09 3.88
C TYR A 133 -5.04 9.46 3.36
N TYR A 134 -4.38 9.45 2.21
CA TYR A 134 -4.01 10.66 1.49
C TYR A 134 -4.09 10.46 -0.03
N VAL A 135 -4.07 11.57 -0.77
CA VAL A 135 -4.02 11.55 -2.24
C VAL A 135 -2.57 11.28 -2.67
N PRO A 136 -2.32 10.24 -3.48
CA PRO A 136 -0.97 9.89 -3.87
C PRO A 136 -0.29 10.99 -4.71
N SER A 137 1.04 11.11 -4.61
CA SER A 137 1.87 11.86 -5.54
C SER A 137 1.99 11.12 -6.89
N VAL A 138 2.56 11.77 -7.91
CA VAL A 138 2.86 11.15 -9.22
C VAL A 138 3.77 9.91 -9.04
N ALA A 139 4.80 10.02 -8.20
CA ALA A 139 5.73 8.92 -7.93
C ALA A 139 5.05 7.70 -7.29
N GLU A 140 4.15 7.95 -6.33
CA GLU A 140 3.38 6.89 -5.68
C GLU A 140 2.37 6.24 -6.63
N MET A 141 1.72 7.04 -7.50
CA MET A 141 0.84 6.51 -8.56
C MET A 141 1.61 5.63 -9.54
N TYR A 142 2.87 5.97 -9.85
CA TYR A 142 3.72 5.11 -10.69
C TYR A 142 3.97 3.74 -10.03
N ARG A 143 4.20 3.68 -8.71
CA ARG A 143 4.34 2.40 -7.99
C ARG A 143 3.04 1.59 -8.01
N LEU A 144 1.91 2.26 -7.84
CA LEU A 144 0.60 1.61 -7.95
C LEU A 144 0.38 1.07 -9.36
N TYR A 145 0.73 1.84 -10.41
CA TYR A 145 0.67 1.41 -11.80
C TYR A 145 1.49 0.15 -12.05
N VAL A 146 2.72 0.07 -11.53
CA VAL A 146 3.60 -1.09 -11.70
C VAL A 146 2.99 -2.35 -11.06
N ALA A 147 2.33 -2.22 -9.92
CA ALA A 147 1.73 -3.33 -9.17
C ALA A 147 0.24 -3.58 -9.50
N ARG A 148 -0.38 -2.82 -10.41
CA ARG A 148 -1.82 -2.77 -10.62
C ARG A 148 -2.51 -4.11 -10.83
N ASP A 149 -1.86 -5.06 -11.50
CA ASP A 149 -2.47 -6.35 -11.82
C ASP A 149 -2.62 -7.24 -10.58
N VAL A 150 -1.55 -7.35 -9.78
CA VAL A 150 -1.58 -8.12 -8.52
C VAL A 150 -2.49 -7.43 -7.50
N VAL A 151 -2.49 -6.11 -7.45
CA VAL A 151 -3.37 -5.31 -6.59
C VAL A 151 -4.84 -5.53 -6.96
N ASN A 152 -5.20 -5.46 -8.25
CA ASN A 152 -6.56 -5.70 -8.70
C ASN A 152 -7.06 -7.11 -8.40
N THR A 153 -6.18 -8.11 -8.51
CA THR A 153 -6.51 -9.49 -8.13
C THR A 153 -6.97 -9.55 -6.67
N THR A 154 -6.26 -8.86 -5.78
CA THR A 154 -6.60 -8.85 -4.34
C THR A 154 -7.79 -7.95 -4.04
N ILE A 155 -7.89 -6.75 -4.64
CA ILE A 155 -9.07 -5.87 -4.48
C ILE A 155 -10.35 -6.61 -4.86
N SER A 156 -10.33 -7.37 -5.96
CA SER A 156 -11.47 -8.18 -6.40
C SER A 156 -11.88 -9.23 -5.36
N LYS A 157 -10.92 -9.92 -4.73
CA LYS A 157 -11.18 -10.86 -3.62
C LYS A 157 -11.82 -10.17 -2.42
N CYS A 158 -11.42 -8.92 -2.16
CA CYS A 158 -11.95 -8.10 -1.06
C CYS A 158 -13.31 -7.46 -1.37
N ASN A 159 -13.93 -7.71 -2.54
CA ASN A 159 -15.13 -7.03 -3.02
C ASN A 159 -14.98 -5.49 -3.06
N GLY A 160 -13.77 -5.01 -3.33
CA GLY A 160 -13.47 -3.60 -3.51
C GLY A 160 -13.71 -3.13 -4.95
N ASP A 161 -13.57 -1.81 -5.16
CA ASP A 161 -13.64 -1.20 -6.47
C ASP A 161 -12.31 -1.43 -7.20
N VAL A 162 -12.31 -2.22 -8.27
CA VAL A 162 -11.09 -2.52 -9.03
C VAL A 162 -10.51 -1.27 -9.69
N LEU A 163 -9.19 -1.20 -9.80
CA LEU A 163 -8.51 -0.12 -10.49
C LEU A 163 -8.83 -0.14 -11.99
N PRO A 164 -9.05 1.00 -12.66
CA PRO A 164 -9.50 1.10 -14.06
C PRO A 164 -8.36 0.85 -15.05
N ILE A 165 -7.69 -0.28 -14.93
CA ILE A 165 -6.51 -0.62 -15.76
C ILE A 165 -6.86 -0.89 -17.23
N ASN A 166 -8.15 -1.07 -17.55
CA ASN A 166 -8.67 -1.28 -18.90
C ASN A 166 -9.52 -0.09 -19.39
N ASN A 167 -9.48 1.05 -18.69
CA ASN A 167 -10.25 2.24 -19.05
C ASN A 167 -9.31 3.40 -19.40
N GLU A 168 -9.13 3.64 -20.71
CA GLU A 168 -8.26 4.70 -21.23
C GLU A 168 -8.75 6.11 -20.84
N SER A 169 -10.05 6.29 -20.67
CA SER A 169 -10.65 7.59 -20.35
C SER A 169 -10.61 7.93 -18.85
N CYS A 170 -10.25 6.99 -17.99
CA CYS A 170 -10.19 7.22 -16.57
C CYS A 170 -8.85 7.85 -16.15
N TRP A 171 -8.96 9.00 -15.52
CA TRP A 171 -7.83 9.74 -14.95
C TRP A 171 -8.09 10.01 -13.49
N TYR A 172 -7.06 9.83 -12.66
CA TYR A 172 -7.09 10.12 -11.25
C TYR A 172 -6.30 11.38 -10.91
N TRP A 173 -6.81 12.21 -10.01
CA TRP A 173 -5.99 13.24 -9.40
C TRP A 173 -4.80 12.63 -8.66
N THR A 174 -3.67 13.32 -8.74
CA THR A 174 -2.56 13.18 -7.80
C THR A 174 -2.52 14.40 -6.88
N SER A 175 -1.72 14.37 -5.83
CA SER A 175 -1.50 15.53 -4.96
C SER A 175 -0.39 16.47 -5.42
N THR A 176 0.25 16.17 -6.56
CA THR A 176 1.39 16.92 -7.09
C THR A 176 0.92 18.04 -8.02
N GLU A 177 1.34 19.27 -7.75
CA GLU A 177 1.09 20.41 -8.63
C GLU A 177 2.03 20.41 -9.83
N CYS A 178 1.70 21.15 -10.92
CA CYS A 178 2.59 21.29 -12.07
C CYS A 178 3.66 22.34 -11.80
N GLU A 179 4.94 22.02 -12.03
CA GLU A 179 6.05 22.93 -11.78
C GLU A 179 5.91 24.28 -12.52
N ASP A 180 5.54 24.23 -13.80
CA ASP A 180 5.44 25.43 -14.64
C ASP A 180 4.12 26.23 -14.47
N ALA A 181 3.14 25.66 -13.76
CA ALA A 181 1.80 26.23 -13.61
C ALA A 181 1.14 25.83 -12.28
N GLN A 182 1.89 25.97 -11.19
CA GLN A 182 1.42 25.58 -9.84
C GLN A 182 0.15 26.30 -9.39
N THR A 183 -0.12 27.50 -9.91
CA THR A 183 -1.35 28.21 -9.58
C THR A 183 -2.57 27.48 -10.12
N ASP A 184 -2.55 27.09 -11.39
CA ASP A 184 -3.75 26.71 -12.13
C ASP A 184 -3.86 25.22 -12.39
N ARG A 185 -2.73 24.49 -12.33
CA ARG A 185 -2.66 23.11 -12.82
C ARG A 185 -2.03 22.15 -11.82
N ALA A 186 -2.55 20.94 -11.84
CA ALA A 186 -2.00 19.79 -11.09
C ALA A 186 -1.93 18.55 -12.00
N TRP A 187 -1.19 17.55 -11.57
CA TRP A 187 -1.03 16.31 -12.33
C TRP A 187 -2.18 15.34 -12.06
N ARG A 188 -2.73 14.78 -13.12
CA ARG A 188 -3.60 13.60 -13.12
C ARG A 188 -2.85 12.40 -13.69
N TYR A 189 -3.24 11.20 -13.31
CA TYR A 189 -2.55 9.96 -13.65
C TYR A 189 -3.52 8.92 -14.24
N SER A 190 -3.10 8.20 -15.31
CA SER A 190 -3.85 7.10 -15.89
C SER A 190 -3.24 5.75 -15.49
N LEU A 191 -4.00 4.91 -14.77
CA LEU A 191 -3.59 3.53 -14.46
C LEU A 191 -3.71 2.57 -15.64
N TYR A 192 -4.35 2.99 -16.73
CA TYR A 192 -4.35 2.26 -18.01
C TYR A 192 -3.00 2.37 -18.71
N SER A 193 -2.51 3.58 -18.95
CA SER A 193 -1.34 3.84 -19.77
C SER A 193 -0.05 4.09 -18.98
N GLY A 194 -0.13 4.36 -17.68
CA GLY A 194 1.02 4.80 -16.87
C GLY A 194 1.44 6.24 -17.14
N ARG A 195 0.64 7.00 -17.90
CA ARG A 195 0.92 8.41 -18.23
C ARG A 195 0.33 9.33 -17.18
N PHE A 196 0.97 10.47 -17.02
CA PHE A 196 0.44 11.60 -16.27
C PHE A 196 0.36 12.83 -17.18
N GLU A 197 -0.65 13.66 -16.95
CA GLU A 197 -0.93 14.86 -17.74
C GLU A 197 -1.35 15.98 -16.81
N SER A 198 -0.99 17.22 -17.19
CA SER A 198 -1.43 18.39 -16.44
C SER A 198 -2.91 18.69 -16.74
N ALA A 199 -3.67 19.01 -15.70
CA ALA A 199 -5.07 19.39 -15.82
C ALA A 199 -5.37 20.63 -14.98
N ASP A 200 -6.39 21.38 -15.39
CA ASP A 200 -6.90 22.51 -14.63
C ASP A 200 -7.45 22.02 -13.29
N LYS A 201 -7.06 22.69 -12.20
CA LYS A 201 -7.41 22.35 -10.82
C LYS A 201 -8.90 22.42 -10.50
N HIS A 202 -9.69 23.11 -11.33
CA HIS A 202 -11.15 23.18 -11.18
C HIS A 202 -11.88 21.97 -11.71
N PHE A 203 -11.24 21.13 -12.55
CA PHE A 203 -11.87 19.92 -13.04
C PHE A 203 -12.04 18.89 -11.92
N GLU A 204 -13.11 18.13 -12.03
CA GLU A 204 -13.39 17.04 -11.11
C GLU A 204 -12.91 15.72 -11.70
N TYR A 205 -11.94 15.10 -11.05
CA TYR A 205 -11.52 13.73 -11.36
C TYR A 205 -11.69 12.85 -10.12
N PRO A 206 -12.02 11.57 -10.31
CA PRO A 206 -11.94 10.60 -9.24
C PRO A 206 -10.49 10.52 -8.71
N PHE A 207 -10.33 9.91 -7.56
CA PHE A 207 -9.02 9.67 -7.00
C PHE A 207 -9.02 8.38 -6.19
N ARG A 208 -7.83 7.82 -6.04
CA ARG A 208 -7.63 6.58 -5.29
C ARG A 208 -6.73 6.84 -4.10
N PRO A 209 -7.29 6.97 -2.90
CA PRO A 209 -6.48 7.24 -1.72
C PRO A 209 -5.56 6.07 -1.38
N ILE A 210 -4.39 6.40 -0.86
CA ILE A 210 -3.41 5.45 -0.35
C ILE A 210 -3.09 5.75 1.11
N MET A 211 -2.48 4.80 1.77
CA MET A 211 -1.96 4.96 3.13
C MET A 211 -0.51 4.48 3.21
N LEU A 212 0.22 5.08 4.14
CA LEU A 212 1.57 4.69 4.48
C LEU A 212 1.54 3.85 5.75
N ILE A 213 2.11 2.65 5.69
CA ILE A 213 2.25 1.72 6.79
C ILE A 213 3.69 1.77 7.26
N ARG A 214 3.90 2.07 8.54
CA ARG A 214 5.21 2.06 9.19
C ARG A 214 5.19 1.05 10.32
N LEU A 215 6.10 0.07 10.29
CA LEU A 215 6.38 -0.75 11.46
C LEU A 215 7.25 0.07 12.41
N ASN A 216 6.67 0.44 13.53
CA ASN A 216 7.46 0.95 14.64
C ASN A 216 8.11 -0.25 15.33
N ASN A 217 9.44 -0.37 15.24
CA ASN A 217 10.23 -1.37 15.99
C ASN A 217 10.20 -1.17 17.53
N ALA A 218 9.24 -0.41 18.04
CA ALA A 218 9.15 -0.05 19.46
C ALA A 218 8.36 -1.08 20.32
N GLU A 219 7.80 -2.13 19.70
CA GLU A 219 7.09 -3.19 20.44
C GLU A 219 7.68 -4.56 20.13
N LYS A 220 8.83 -4.85 20.73
CA LYS A 220 9.31 -6.21 21.02
C LYS A 220 9.83 -6.29 22.41
#